data_3b100ed6528cbfedee1022feba004390
#
_entry.id   3b100ed6528cbfedee1022feba004390
#
_cell.length_a   1.000
_cell.length_b   1.000
_cell.length_c   1.000
_cell.angle_alpha   90.00
_cell.angle_beta   90.00
_cell.angle_gamma   90.00
#
_symmetry.space_group_name_H-M   'P 1'
#
loop_
_entity.id
_entity.type
_entity.pdbx_description
1 polymer ?
#
loop_
_entity_poly.entity_id
_entity_poly.type
_entity_poly.pdbx_seq_one_letter_code
_entity_poly.pdbx_strand_id
1 'polypeptide(L)'
;MCIRDSYDTLQQVLDGSVPACDCNDTQGKDYEPKVTYGTLDNSEDKKHDAFLATDCIGTEKLVSGEYNTDVFAFANTALRKLLADIQIEEQNHAEMIYKYKTANGMA
;
A
#
# COMPACT_ATOMS: atom_id res chain seq x y z
N MET A 1 -7.06 1.21 -7.86
CA MET A 1 -6.50 1.80 -6.70
C MET A 1 -5.03 2.19 -6.91
N CYS A 2 -4.21 2.02 -5.92
CA CYS A 2 -2.84 2.54 -5.84
C CYS A 2 -1.88 2.08 -6.94
N ILE A 3 -1.91 0.83 -7.40
CA ILE A 3 -1.03 0.37 -8.48
C ILE A 3 -1.26 1.18 -9.76
N ARG A 4 -2.51 1.40 -10.10
CA ARG A 4 -2.87 2.21 -11.28
C ARG A 4 -2.50 3.67 -11.08
N ASP A 5 -2.76 4.23 -9.90
CA ASP A 5 -2.43 5.61 -9.57
C ASP A 5 -0.92 5.83 -9.61
N SER A 6 -0.14 4.91 -9.07
CA SER A 6 1.32 4.94 -9.14
C SER A 6 1.81 4.84 -10.58
N TYR A 7 1.22 3.96 -11.40
CA TYR A 7 1.56 3.83 -12.81
C TYR A 7 1.30 5.14 -13.55
N ASP A 8 0.11 5.72 -13.40
CA ASP A 8 -0.27 6.95 -14.09
C ASP A 8 0.63 8.13 -13.65
N THR A 9 0.95 8.20 -12.37
CA THR A 9 1.85 9.22 -11.81
C THR A 9 3.26 9.09 -12.38
N LEU A 10 3.82 7.89 -12.42
CA LEU A 10 5.16 7.64 -12.96
C LEU A 10 5.20 7.85 -14.48
N GLN A 11 4.10 7.55 -15.18
CA GLN A 11 3.99 7.85 -16.60
C GLN A 11 4.08 9.35 -16.87
N GLN A 12 3.45 10.18 -16.02
CA GLN A 12 3.59 11.63 -16.11
C GLN A 12 5.03 12.09 -15.93
N VAL A 13 5.79 11.45 -15.03
CA VAL A 13 7.22 11.73 -14.86
C VAL A 13 8.00 11.43 -16.14
N LEU A 14 7.73 10.32 -16.80
CA LEU A 14 8.35 9.98 -18.09
C LEU A 14 7.98 10.97 -19.18
N ASP A 15 6.81 11.56 -19.12
CA ASP A 15 6.35 12.60 -20.05
C ASP A 15 6.90 13.99 -19.74
N GLY A 16 7.76 14.12 -18.73
CA GLY A 16 8.46 15.36 -18.37
C GLY A 16 7.81 16.20 -17.28
N SER A 17 6.78 15.67 -16.61
CA SER A 17 6.06 16.34 -15.51
C SER A 17 6.27 15.59 -14.20
N VAL A 18 6.49 16.31 -13.09
CA VAL A 18 6.57 15.70 -11.75
C VAL A 18 5.35 16.16 -10.95
N PRO A 19 4.27 15.36 -10.92
CA PRO A 19 3.08 15.70 -10.16
C PRO A 19 3.32 15.58 -8.65
N ALA A 20 2.52 16.29 -7.84
CA ALA A 20 2.44 16.03 -6.42
C ALA A 20 1.65 14.76 -6.16
N CYS A 21 2.09 13.94 -5.19
CA CYS A 21 1.30 12.84 -4.69
C CYS A 21 0.40 13.35 -3.56
N ASP A 22 -0.89 13.09 -3.66
CA ASP A 22 -1.85 13.46 -2.64
C ASP A 22 -1.90 12.35 -1.58
N CYS A 23 -0.85 12.28 -0.79
CA CYS A 23 -0.69 11.28 0.26
C CYS A 23 -1.60 11.61 1.44
N ASN A 24 -2.46 10.66 1.82
CA ASN A 24 -3.37 10.80 2.95
C ASN A 24 -2.98 9.86 4.09
N ASP A 25 -2.20 10.36 5.04
CA ASP A 25 -1.72 9.59 6.19
C ASP A 25 -2.85 9.13 7.12
N THR A 26 -4.03 9.75 7.03
CA THR A 26 -5.16 9.38 7.89
C THR A 26 -5.89 8.13 7.43
N GLN A 27 -5.76 7.72 6.18
CA GLN A 27 -6.48 6.58 5.64
C GLN A 27 -6.24 5.27 6.41
N GLY A 28 -4.99 4.97 6.71
CA GLY A 28 -4.64 3.79 7.50
C GLY A 28 -5.14 3.90 8.92
N LYS A 29 -4.94 5.06 9.54
CA LYS A 29 -5.33 5.35 10.92
C LYS A 29 -6.84 5.26 11.13
N ASP A 30 -7.61 5.82 10.23
CA ASP A 30 -9.07 5.95 10.36
C ASP A 30 -9.83 4.80 9.72
N TYR A 31 -9.14 3.87 9.09
CA TYR A 31 -9.76 2.71 8.47
C TYR A 31 -10.35 1.76 9.50
N GLU A 32 -11.64 1.49 9.37
CA GLU A 32 -12.36 0.50 10.16
C GLU A 32 -12.75 -0.68 9.28
N PRO A 33 -12.09 -1.84 9.43
CA PRO A 33 -12.35 -2.99 8.59
C PRO A 33 -13.71 -3.62 8.91
N LYS A 34 -14.38 -4.11 7.87
CA LYS A 34 -15.59 -4.91 8.02
C LYS A 34 -15.21 -6.31 8.54
N VAL A 35 -15.88 -6.75 9.59
CA VAL A 35 -15.76 -8.11 10.09
C VAL A 35 -16.64 -9.03 9.26
N THR A 36 -16.02 -9.86 8.43
CA THR A 36 -16.68 -10.83 7.55
C THR A 36 -16.65 -12.25 8.12
N TYR A 37 -15.56 -12.58 8.83
CA TYR A 37 -15.33 -13.90 9.39
C TYR A 37 -15.24 -13.86 10.91
N GLY A 38 -15.86 -14.85 11.57
CA GLY A 38 -15.68 -15.03 13.00
C GLY A 38 -14.29 -15.58 13.34
N THR A 39 -13.86 -15.39 14.58
CA THR A 39 -12.55 -15.86 15.05
C THR A 39 -12.40 -17.39 14.94
N LEU A 40 -13.48 -18.12 15.16
CA LEU A 40 -13.52 -19.58 15.09
C LEU A 40 -13.86 -20.12 13.69
N ASP A 41 -14.15 -19.25 12.74
CA ASP A 41 -14.40 -19.65 11.36
C ASP A 41 -13.14 -20.28 10.77
N ASN A 42 -13.29 -21.47 10.21
CA ASN A 42 -12.21 -22.25 9.58
C ASN A 42 -12.55 -22.61 8.13
N SER A 43 -13.36 -21.77 7.48
CA SER A 43 -13.78 -21.97 6.09
C SER A 43 -12.60 -21.82 5.11
N GLU A 44 -12.73 -22.44 3.94
CA GLU A 44 -11.77 -22.28 2.86
C GLU A 44 -11.73 -20.83 2.35
N ASP A 45 -12.87 -20.14 2.34
CA ASP A 45 -12.94 -18.73 1.96
C ASP A 45 -12.09 -17.86 2.88
N LYS A 46 -12.19 -18.07 4.20
CA LYS A 46 -11.35 -17.35 5.17
C LYS A 46 -9.87 -17.63 4.96
N LYS A 47 -9.49 -18.90 4.74
CA LYS A 47 -8.09 -19.27 4.47
C LYS A 47 -7.57 -18.62 3.20
N HIS A 48 -8.38 -18.60 2.15
CA HIS A 48 -8.04 -17.98 0.88
C HIS A 48 -7.84 -16.47 1.04
N ASP A 49 -8.76 -15.79 1.70
CA ASP A 49 -8.66 -14.35 1.95
C ASP A 49 -7.46 -14.01 2.86
N ALA A 50 -7.16 -14.86 3.84
CA ALA A 50 -5.98 -14.70 4.69
C ALA A 50 -4.68 -14.81 3.87
N PHE A 51 -4.62 -15.74 2.94
CA PHE A 51 -3.49 -15.88 2.02
C PHE A 51 -3.32 -14.64 1.14
N LEU A 52 -4.41 -14.17 0.52
CA LEU A 52 -4.38 -12.98 -0.32
C LEU A 52 -3.96 -11.74 0.47
N ALA A 53 -4.49 -11.56 1.67
CA ALA A 53 -4.12 -10.42 2.51
C ALA A 53 -2.64 -10.44 2.90
N THR A 54 -2.11 -11.60 3.24
CA THR A 54 -0.68 -11.77 3.56
C THR A 54 0.20 -11.47 2.34
N ASP A 55 -0.19 -11.96 1.17
CA ASP A 55 0.52 -11.73 -0.08
C ASP A 55 0.52 -10.23 -0.46
N CYS A 56 -0.62 -9.56 -0.30
CA CYS A 56 -0.73 -8.12 -0.55
C CYS A 56 0.17 -7.29 0.39
N ILE A 57 0.24 -7.62 1.68
CA ILE A 57 1.16 -6.96 2.62
C ILE A 57 2.61 -7.15 2.17
N GLY A 58 2.96 -8.36 1.77
CA GLY A 58 4.31 -8.66 1.25
C GLY A 58 4.65 -7.83 0.02
N THR A 59 3.71 -7.68 -0.90
CA THR A 59 3.87 -6.85 -2.09
C THR A 59 4.06 -5.37 -1.73
N GLU A 60 3.25 -4.83 -0.81
CA GLU A 60 3.41 -3.44 -0.36
C GLU A 60 4.80 -3.20 0.25
N LYS A 61 5.30 -4.13 1.05
CA LYS A 61 6.64 -4.04 1.64
C LYS A 61 7.74 -4.10 0.59
N LEU A 62 7.61 -4.99 -0.39
CA LEU A 62 8.59 -5.14 -1.47
C LEU A 62 8.67 -3.86 -2.32
N VAL A 63 7.53 -3.34 -2.75
CA VAL A 63 7.44 -2.14 -3.58
C VAL A 63 7.93 -0.92 -2.81
N SER A 64 7.58 -0.79 -1.54
CA SER A 64 8.07 0.28 -0.67
C SER A 64 9.60 0.26 -0.55
N GLY A 65 10.20 -0.93 -0.43
CA GLY A 65 11.65 -1.10 -0.39
C GLY A 65 12.33 -0.67 -1.70
N GLU A 66 11.74 -0.96 -2.84
CA GLU A 66 12.24 -0.52 -4.14
C GLU A 66 12.15 1.00 -4.30
N TYR A 67 11.06 1.63 -3.90
CA TYR A 67 10.93 3.09 -3.89
C TYR A 67 11.96 3.74 -2.96
N ASN A 68 12.28 3.12 -1.83
CA ASN A 68 13.33 3.60 -0.95
C ASN A 68 14.70 3.64 -1.65
N THR A 69 15.03 2.62 -2.43
CA THR A 69 16.23 2.57 -3.24
C THR A 69 16.21 3.66 -4.31
N ASP A 70 15.08 3.81 -5.00
CA ASP A 70 14.92 4.76 -6.10
C ASP A 70 15.05 6.21 -5.64
N VAL A 71 14.57 6.53 -4.43
CA VAL A 71 14.73 7.88 -3.85
C VAL A 71 16.19 8.32 -3.84
N PHE A 72 17.11 7.42 -3.54
CA PHE A 72 18.54 7.71 -3.52
C PHE A 72 19.19 7.76 -4.91
N ALA A 73 18.50 7.23 -5.93
CA ALA A 73 19.02 7.19 -7.30
C ALA A 73 18.83 8.51 -8.07
N PHE A 74 17.93 9.39 -7.61
CA PHE A 74 17.57 10.61 -8.34
C PHE A 74 18.06 11.88 -7.65
N ALA A 75 18.59 12.80 -8.46
CA ALA A 75 19.01 14.12 -7.99
C ALA A 75 17.85 15.13 -7.91
N ASN A 76 16.78 14.92 -8.67
CA ASN A 76 15.63 15.82 -8.72
C ASN A 76 14.83 15.76 -7.40
N THR A 77 14.78 16.87 -6.67
CA THR A 77 14.12 16.96 -5.36
C THR A 77 12.63 16.69 -5.44
N ALA A 78 11.94 17.19 -6.45
CA ALA A 78 10.50 16.98 -6.62
C ALA A 78 10.20 15.51 -6.92
N LEU A 79 11.03 14.85 -7.72
CA LEU A 79 10.88 13.42 -8.00
C LEU A 79 11.15 12.57 -6.75
N ARG A 80 12.18 12.90 -5.96
CA ARG A 80 12.43 12.19 -4.70
C ARG A 80 11.28 12.33 -3.73
N LYS A 81 10.70 13.54 -3.61
CA LYS A 81 9.52 13.76 -2.77
C LYS A 81 8.34 12.93 -3.25
N LEU A 82 8.08 12.88 -4.55
CA LEU A 82 7.00 12.06 -5.11
C LEU A 82 7.17 10.58 -4.75
N LEU A 83 8.35 10.02 -4.93
CA LEU A 83 8.64 8.62 -4.61
C LEU A 83 8.47 8.34 -3.10
N ALA A 84 8.93 9.25 -2.25
CA ALA A 84 8.74 9.14 -0.81
C ALA A 84 7.26 9.20 -0.40
N ASP A 85 6.47 10.07 -1.03
CA ASP A 85 5.04 10.17 -0.78
C ASP A 85 4.30 8.89 -1.22
N ILE A 86 4.68 8.29 -2.35
CA ILE A 86 4.15 6.99 -2.77
C ILE A 86 4.51 5.90 -1.73
N GLN A 87 5.72 5.93 -1.19
CA GLN A 87 6.15 5.00 -0.14
C GLN A 87 5.27 5.12 1.12
N ILE A 88 4.87 6.32 1.51
CA ILE A 88 3.95 6.53 2.63
C ILE A 88 2.58 5.90 2.33
N GLU A 89 2.07 6.05 1.12
CA GLU A 89 0.83 5.38 0.71
C GLU A 89 0.92 3.86 0.83
N GLU A 90 2.04 3.26 0.42
CA GLU A 90 2.26 1.82 0.56
C GLU A 90 2.20 1.37 2.03
N GLN A 91 2.73 2.18 2.95
CA GLN A 91 2.63 1.92 4.39
C GLN A 91 1.19 1.96 4.88
N ASN A 92 0.41 2.95 4.44
CA ASN A 92 -1.02 3.05 4.78
C ASN A 92 -1.81 1.85 4.28
N HIS A 93 -1.54 1.38 3.07
CA HIS A 93 -2.19 0.18 2.52
C HIS A 93 -1.86 -1.06 3.34
N ALA A 94 -0.61 -1.23 3.72
CA ALA A 94 -0.20 -2.35 4.57
C ALA A 94 -0.90 -2.32 5.94
N GLU A 95 -1.03 -1.13 6.54
CA GLU A 95 -1.78 -0.95 7.79
C GLU A 95 -3.26 -1.33 7.64
N MET A 96 -3.90 -0.88 6.57
CA MET A 96 -5.31 -1.21 6.30
C MET A 96 -5.52 -2.71 6.15
N ILE A 97 -4.67 -3.39 5.41
CA ILE A 97 -4.74 -4.84 5.22
C ILE A 97 -4.49 -5.57 6.55
N TYR A 98 -3.52 -5.11 7.34
CA TYR A 98 -3.25 -5.69 8.65
C TYR A 98 -4.45 -5.56 9.60
N LYS A 99 -5.09 -4.39 9.62
CA LYS A 99 -6.33 -4.18 10.40
C LYS A 99 -7.45 -5.12 9.97
N TYR A 100 -7.62 -5.32 8.67
CA TYR A 100 -8.58 -6.26 8.13
C TYR A 100 -8.29 -7.70 8.60
N LYS A 101 -7.05 -8.14 8.50
CA LYS A 101 -6.63 -9.46 8.98
C LYS A 101 -6.92 -9.65 10.47
N THR A 102 -6.57 -8.66 11.27
CA THR A 102 -6.77 -8.71 12.72
C THR A 102 -8.24 -8.77 13.08
N ALA A 103 -9.08 -7.92 12.47
CA ALA A 103 -10.51 -7.89 12.72
C ALA A 103 -11.21 -9.19 12.31
N ASN A 104 -10.67 -9.90 11.34
CA ASN A 104 -11.24 -11.16 10.82
C ASN A 104 -10.56 -12.41 11.38
N GLY A 105 -9.74 -12.28 12.41
CA GLY A 105 -9.07 -13.41 13.06
C GLY A 105 -8.09 -14.16 12.18
N MET A 106 -7.40 -13.45 11.29
CA MET A 106 -6.43 -14.00 10.33
C MET A 106 -4.98 -13.72 10.71
N ALA A 107 -4.79 -12.87 11.68
CA ALA A 107 -3.44 -12.46 12.10
C ALA A 107 -2.89 -13.39 13.18
#